data_0ad5d2f4c4021d26474410ad7283171c
#
_entry.id   0ad5d2f4c4021d26474410ad7283171c
#
_cell.length_a   1.000
_cell.length_b   1.000
_cell.length_c   1.000
_cell.angle_alpha   90.00
_cell.angle_beta   90.00
_cell.angle_gamma   90.00
#
_symmetry.space_group_name_H-M   'P 1'
#
loop_
_entity.id
_entity.type
_entity.pdbx_description
1 polymer ?
#
loop_
_entity_poly.entity_id
_entity_poly.type
_entity_poly.pdbx_seq_one_letter_code
_entity_poly.pdbx_strand_id
1 'polypeptide(L)'
;IGTLVSLLQDKLFLQELERARFLKQIKNLNENFIIILGYNQITKKIITKAIEQGIRTVIIEKDSLKIERLMLENFTPTIPVLRNENYSARMLESAGLRKKNCKAIVSLFDEDAINLKITLISKTLNKNVKVAVKSTSINQTENLKDLDAEIIVNPFSIISSEINIALTA
;
A
#
# COMPACT_ATOMS: atom_id res chain seq x y z
N ILE A 1 -31.38 -12.32 21.93
CA ILE A 1 -30.58 -13.31 21.17
C ILE A 1 -30.70 -13.08 19.67
N GLY A 2 -31.92 -12.95 19.12
CA GLY A 2 -32.13 -12.68 17.70
C GLY A 2 -31.54 -11.36 17.20
N THR A 3 -31.58 -10.30 18.01
CA THR A 3 -31.04 -8.97 17.68
C THR A 3 -29.52 -8.97 17.56
N LEU A 4 -28.81 -9.71 18.44
CA LEU A 4 -27.36 -9.80 18.40
C LEU A 4 -26.86 -10.59 17.17
N VAL A 5 -27.52 -11.68 16.83
CA VAL A 5 -27.24 -12.46 15.62
C VAL A 5 -27.51 -11.65 14.36
N SER A 6 -28.60 -10.90 14.32
CA SER A 6 -28.95 -9.99 13.21
C SER A 6 -27.89 -8.91 13.01
N LEU A 7 -27.41 -8.24 14.09
CA LEU A 7 -26.34 -7.24 14.02
C LEU A 7 -25.00 -7.83 13.53
N LEU A 8 -24.65 -9.04 13.94
CA LEU A 8 -23.45 -9.71 13.46
C LEU A 8 -23.54 -10.11 12.00
N GLN A 9 -24.70 -10.60 11.57
CA GLN A 9 -24.97 -10.92 10.17
C GLN A 9 -24.94 -9.66 9.30
N ASP A 10 -25.52 -8.56 9.75
CA ASP A 10 -25.49 -7.28 9.04
C ASP A 10 -24.07 -6.75 8.89
N LYS A 11 -23.23 -6.85 9.93
CA LYS A 11 -21.83 -6.45 9.87
C LYS A 11 -21.03 -7.30 8.87
N LEU A 12 -21.19 -8.62 8.90
CA LEU A 12 -20.53 -9.52 7.95
C LEU A 12 -21.02 -9.26 6.52
N PHE A 13 -22.31 -9.03 6.35
CA PHE A 13 -22.90 -8.72 5.06
C PHE A 13 -22.34 -7.40 4.49
N LEU A 14 -22.22 -6.34 5.32
CA LEU A 14 -21.60 -5.08 4.91
C LEU A 14 -20.14 -5.25 4.50
N GLN A 15 -19.37 -6.02 5.23
CA GLN A 15 -17.98 -6.32 4.89
C GLN A 15 -17.87 -7.07 3.54
N GLU A 16 -18.73 -8.02 3.28
CA GLU A 16 -18.79 -8.73 1.99
C GLU A 16 -19.20 -7.80 0.84
N LEU A 17 -20.14 -6.88 1.06
CA LEU A 17 -20.50 -5.86 0.07
C LEU A 17 -19.34 -4.91 -0.23
N GLU A 18 -18.63 -4.45 0.79
CA GLU A 18 -17.45 -3.58 0.63
C GLU A 18 -16.36 -4.29 -0.17
N ARG A 19 -16.10 -5.56 0.15
CA ARG A 19 -15.16 -6.39 -0.58
C ARG A 19 -15.57 -6.59 -2.04
N ALA A 20 -16.83 -6.93 -2.29
CA ALA A 20 -17.36 -7.10 -3.64
C ALA A 20 -17.27 -5.82 -4.46
N ARG A 21 -17.56 -4.67 -3.84
CA ARG A 21 -17.40 -3.35 -4.46
C ARG A 21 -15.94 -3.08 -4.81
N PHE A 22 -15.03 -3.32 -3.90
CA PHE A 22 -13.59 -3.17 -4.12
C PHE A 22 -13.12 -4.04 -5.29
N LEU A 23 -13.45 -5.32 -5.31
CA LEU A 23 -13.07 -6.23 -6.40
C LEU A 23 -13.62 -5.77 -7.75
N LYS A 24 -14.84 -5.25 -7.79
CA LYS A 24 -15.43 -4.66 -8.99
C LYS A 24 -14.66 -3.41 -9.45
N GLN A 25 -14.29 -2.54 -8.52
CA GLN A 25 -13.47 -1.37 -8.82
C GLN A 25 -12.11 -1.77 -9.41
N ILE A 26 -11.43 -2.76 -8.82
CA ILE A 26 -10.14 -3.25 -9.32
C ILE A 26 -10.29 -3.90 -10.70
N LYS A 27 -11.33 -4.70 -10.91
CA LYS A 27 -11.61 -5.32 -12.22
C LYS A 27 -11.76 -4.26 -13.32
N ASN A 28 -12.43 -3.17 -13.02
CA ASN A 28 -12.74 -2.10 -13.97
C ASN A 28 -11.64 -1.02 -14.06
N LEU A 29 -10.59 -1.13 -13.27
CA LEU A 29 -9.49 -0.18 -13.28
C LEU A 29 -8.56 -0.45 -14.47
N ASN A 30 -8.65 0.38 -15.51
CA ASN A 30 -7.90 0.23 -16.76
C ASN A 30 -6.73 1.22 -16.87
N GLU A 31 -6.76 2.31 -16.13
CA GLU A 31 -5.67 3.28 -16.06
C GLU A 31 -4.47 2.71 -15.30
N ASN A 32 -3.30 3.26 -15.53
CA ASN A 32 -2.12 2.94 -14.72
C ASN A 32 -2.39 3.28 -13.25
N PHE A 33 -2.00 2.39 -12.37
CA PHE A 33 -2.21 2.58 -10.93
C PHE A 33 -1.05 2.05 -10.09
N ILE A 34 -1.03 2.49 -8.84
CA ILE A 34 -0.13 2.01 -7.81
C ILE A 34 -0.93 1.50 -6.60
N ILE A 35 -0.39 0.49 -5.92
CA ILE A 35 -0.94 -0.03 -4.68
C ILE A 35 -0.15 0.59 -3.52
N ILE A 36 -0.86 1.16 -2.56
CA ILE A 36 -0.27 1.75 -1.36
C ILE A 36 -0.77 0.98 -0.14
N LEU A 37 0.18 0.51 0.67
CA LEU A 37 -0.11 -0.22 1.90
C LEU A 37 0.03 0.71 3.09
N GLY A 38 -1.08 0.91 3.79
CA GLY A 38 -1.17 1.84 4.92
C GLY A 38 -1.48 3.28 4.48
N TYR A 39 -2.17 4.01 5.38
CA TYR A 39 -2.50 5.42 5.18
C TYR A 39 -1.93 6.27 6.31
N ASN A 40 -1.12 7.25 5.95
CA ASN A 40 -0.53 8.24 6.85
C ASN A 40 -0.20 9.53 6.07
N GLN A 41 0.43 10.51 6.72
CA GLN A 41 0.77 11.79 6.08
C GLN A 41 1.75 11.64 4.90
N ILE A 42 2.64 10.65 4.94
CA ILE A 42 3.59 10.40 3.84
C ILE A 42 2.84 9.81 2.64
N THR A 43 2.04 8.77 2.88
CA THR A 43 1.27 8.12 1.81
C THR A 43 0.19 9.04 1.25
N LYS A 44 -0.38 9.93 2.04
CA LYS A 44 -1.27 11.01 1.57
C LYS A 44 -0.57 11.89 0.51
N LYS A 45 0.68 12.30 0.75
CA LYS A 45 1.46 13.06 -0.23
C LYS A 45 1.72 12.28 -1.51
N ILE A 46 2.01 10.98 -1.39
CA ILE A 46 2.20 10.09 -2.55
C ILE A 46 0.90 10.01 -3.37
N ILE A 47 -0.25 9.86 -2.71
CA ILE A 47 -1.57 9.84 -3.36
C ILE A 47 -1.81 11.14 -4.12
N THR A 48 -1.60 12.28 -3.49
CA THR A 48 -1.77 13.59 -4.12
C THR A 48 -0.92 13.73 -5.37
N LYS A 49 0.37 13.36 -5.28
CA LYS A 49 1.28 13.38 -6.44
C LYS A 49 0.88 12.42 -7.56
N ALA A 50 0.41 11.22 -7.21
CA ALA A 50 -0.09 10.27 -8.18
C ALA A 50 -1.30 10.82 -8.95
N ILE A 51 -2.26 11.42 -8.23
CA ILE A 51 -3.44 12.07 -8.83
C ILE A 51 -3.02 13.20 -9.79
N GLU A 52 -2.09 14.08 -9.38
CA GLU A 52 -1.56 15.15 -10.22
C GLU A 52 -0.95 14.63 -11.53
N GLN A 53 -0.40 13.42 -11.51
CA GLN A 53 0.21 12.76 -12.68
C GLN A 53 -0.76 11.87 -13.47
N GLY A 54 -2.03 11.86 -13.11
CA GLY A 54 -3.04 11.00 -13.76
C GLY A 54 -2.90 9.50 -13.44
N ILE A 55 -2.15 9.16 -12.37
CA ILE A 55 -1.98 7.78 -11.91
C ILE A 55 -3.02 7.49 -10.84
N ARG A 56 -3.74 6.38 -10.99
CA ARG A 56 -4.72 5.93 -10.01
C ARG A 56 -4.02 5.29 -8.79
N THR A 57 -4.68 5.31 -7.67
CA THR A 57 -4.18 4.67 -6.45
C THR A 57 -5.18 3.68 -5.91
N VAL A 58 -4.69 2.60 -5.32
CA VAL A 58 -5.45 1.57 -4.61
C VAL A 58 -4.84 1.45 -3.22
N ILE A 59 -5.66 1.48 -2.18
CA ILE A 59 -5.17 1.48 -0.80
C ILE A 59 -5.66 0.25 -0.06
N ILE A 60 -4.73 -0.35 0.70
CA ILE A 60 -5.03 -1.41 1.64
C ILE A 60 -4.62 -0.91 3.03
N GLU A 61 -5.58 -0.86 3.94
CA GLU A 61 -5.38 -0.35 5.30
C GLU A 61 -6.08 -1.28 6.31
N LYS A 62 -5.46 -1.52 7.45
CA LYS A 62 -6.03 -2.34 8.53
C LYS A 62 -6.87 -1.54 9.52
N ASP A 63 -6.52 -0.29 9.72
CA ASP A 63 -7.12 0.61 10.70
C ASP A 63 -8.35 1.31 10.14
N SER A 64 -9.53 1.02 10.71
CA SER A 64 -10.80 1.63 10.28
C SER A 64 -10.81 3.14 10.44
N LEU A 65 -10.18 3.70 11.49
CA LEU A 65 -10.12 5.15 11.70
C LEU A 65 -9.27 5.84 10.62
N LYS A 66 -8.21 5.19 10.16
CA LYS A 66 -7.42 5.70 9.03
C LYS A 66 -8.19 5.64 7.73
N ILE A 67 -9.00 4.61 7.52
CA ILE A 67 -9.89 4.51 6.36
C ILE A 67 -10.93 5.63 6.39
N GLU A 68 -11.55 5.89 7.55
CA GLU A 68 -12.49 7.00 7.71
C GLU A 68 -11.85 8.36 7.38
N ARG A 69 -10.64 8.61 7.87
CA ARG A 69 -9.88 9.83 7.55
C ARG A 69 -9.60 9.94 6.06
N LEU A 70 -9.19 8.85 5.42
CA LEU A 70 -8.98 8.81 3.97
C LEU A 70 -10.27 9.18 3.20
N MET A 71 -11.41 8.64 3.63
CA MET A 71 -12.71 8.93 3.00
C MET A 71 -13.10 10.41 3.14
N LEU A 72 -12.77 11.04 4.27
CA LEU A 72 -13.05 12.46 4.50
C LEU A 72 -12.22 13.40 3.61
N GLU A 73 -11.11 12.96 3.05
CA GLU A 73 -10.28 13.75 2.14
C GLU A 73 -10.94 13.99 0.77
N ASN A 74 -11.99 13.22 0.44
CA ASN A 74 -12.74 13.35 -0.81
C ASN A 74 -11.86 13.40 -2.07
N PHE A 75 -10.87 12.53 -2.15
CA PHE A 75 -10.00 12.45 -3.33
C PHE A 75 -10.79 12.20 -4.61
N THR A 76 -10.39 12.89 -5.66
CA THR A 76 -10.95 12.71 -7.01
C THR A 76 -9.82 12.34 -7.97
N PRO A 77 -9.93 11.22 -8.69
CA PRO A 77 -11.03 10.22 -8.65
C PRO A 77 -11.07 9.41 -7.35
N THR A 78 -12.23 8.83 -7.07
CA THR A 78 -12.43 7.99 -5.86
C THR A 78 -11.41 6.85 -5.80
N ILE A 79 -10.82 6.66 -4.64
CA ILE A 79 -9.77 5.66 -4.39
C ILE A 79 -10.44 4.35 -3.93
N PRO A 80 -10.18 3.22 -4.59
CA PRO A 80 -10.54 1.90 -4.07
C PRO A 80 -9.76 1.62 -2.77
N VAL A 81 -10.48 1.30 -1.71
CA VAL A 81 -9.91 0.99 -0.39
C VAL A 81 -10.39 -0.37 0.06
N LEU A 82 -9.45 -1.21 0.49
CA LEU A 82 -9.74 -2.50 1.11
C LEU A 82 -9.25 -2.49 2.55
N ARG A 83 -10.15 -2.79 3.49
CA ARG A 83 -9.75 -3.10 4.85
C ARG A 83 -9.20 -4.52 4.91
N ASN A 84 -7.95 -4.67 5.34
CA ASN A 84 -7.34 -5.98 5.52
C ASN A 84 -6.24 -5.94 6.59
N GLU A 85 -6.21 -6.96 7.45
CA GLU A 85 -5.25 -7.07 8.55
C GLU A 85 -3.97 -7.82 8.15
N ASN A 86 -4.05 -8.61 7.08
CA ASN A 86 -2.95 -9.48 6.62
C ASN A 86 -2.53 -9.14 5.19
N TYR A 87 -1.26 -8.89 5.01
CA TYR A 87 -0.67 -8.69 3.68
C TYR A 87 -0.25 -10.04 3.08
N SER A 88 -1.23 -10.76 2.54
CA SER A 88 -1.02 -12.06 1.87
C SER A 88 -0.91 -11.91 0.36
N ALA A 89 -0.35 -12.92 -0.31
CA ALA A 89 -0.30 -12.99 -1.76
C ALA A 89 -1.71 -12.86 -2.38
N ARG A 90 -2.68 -13.57 -1.83
CA ARG A 90 -4.09 -13.55 -2.28
C ARG A 90 -4.71 -12.16 -2.17
N MET A 91 -4.40 -11.45 -1.08
CA MET A 91 -4.90 -10.08 -0.90
C MET A 91 -4.27 -9.12 -1.92
N LEU A 92 -2.95 -9.20 -2.15
CA LEU A 92 -2.26 -8.38 -3.15
C LEU A 92 -2.73 -8.68 -4.59
N GLU A 93 -3.04 -9.94 -4.90
CA GLU A 93 -3.70 -10.30 -6.17
C GLU A 93 -5.08 -9.64 -6.29
N SER A 94 -5.88 -9.68 -5.23
CA SER A 94 -7.20 -9.04 -5.19
C SER A 94 -7.12 -7.52 -5.39
N ALA A 95 -6.02 -6.90 -4.97
CA ALA A 95 -5.74 -5.48 -5.21
C ALA A 95 -5.24 -5.17 -6.63
N GLY A 96 -5.11 -6.17 -7.48
CA GLY A 96 -4.72 -6.00 -8.88
C GLY A 96 -3.22 -6.08 -9.14
N LEU A 97 -2.41 -6.61 -8.22
CA LEU A 97 -0.94 -6.65 -8.38
C LEU A 97 -0.49 -7.37 -9.66
N ARG A 98 -1.23 -8.39 -10.13
CA ARG A 98 -0.94 -9.10 -11.40
C ARG A 98 -1.37 -8.34 -12.65
N LYS A 99 -2.12 -7.26 -12.53
CA LYS A 99 -2.57 -6.50 -13.71
C LYS A 99 -1.37 -5.79 -14.37
N LYS A 100 -1.32 -5.79 -15.68
CA LYS A 100 -0.24 -5.15 -16.48
C LYS A 100 -0.14 -3.64 -16.26
N ASN A 101 -1.26 -3.01 -15.87
CA ASN A 101 -1.34 -1.59 -15.56
C ASN A 101 -1.06 -1.27 -14.07
N CYS A 102 -0.76 -2.27 -13.23
CA CYS A 102 -0.18 -2.05 -11.90
C CYS A 102 1.29 -1.71 -12.05
N LYS A 103 1.68 -0.45 -11.76
CA LYS A 103 3.02 0.06 -12.01
C LYS A 103 3.94 -0.04 -10.80
N ALA A 104 3.38 0.12 -9.60
CA ALA A 104 4.18 0.07 -8.38
C ALA A 104 3.37 -0.39 -7.17
N ILE A 105 4.09 -0.84 -6.16
CA ILE A 105 3.57 -1.05 -4.81
C ILE A 105 4.45 -0.29 -3.82
N VAL A 106 3.81 0.35 -2.85
CA VAL A 106 4.47 1.17 -1.82
C VAL A 106 4.20 0.55 -0.45
N SER A 107 5.27 0.23 0.28
CA SER A 107 5.24 -0.38 1.62
C SER A 107 6.24 0.34 2.53
N LEU A 108 5.75 1.28 3.33
CA LEU A 108 6.57 2.14 4.18
C LEU A 108 6.32 1.86 5.67
N PHE A 109 6.16 0.60 6.05
CA PHE A 109 5.99 0.20 7.44
C PHE A 109 7.29 0.34 8.24
N ASP A 110 7.14 0.52 9.55
CA ASP A 110 8.30 0.54 10.44
C ASP A 110 8.89 -0.85 10.69
N GLU A 111 8.11 -1.90 10.40
CA GLU A 111 8.50 -3.29 10.57
C GLU A 111 9.17 -3.83 9.30
N ASP A 112 10.48 -3.96 9.33
CA ASP A 112 11.29 -4.45 8.20
C ASP A 112 10.83 -5.82 7.67
N ALA A 113 10.38 -6.71 8.55
CA ALA A 113 9.90 -8.04 8.16
C ALA A 113 8.65 -7.97 7.27
N ILE A 114 7.76 -7.01 7.51
CA ILE A 114 6.57 -6.79 6.66
C ILE A 114 7.00 -6.28 5.29
N ASN A 115 7.88 -5.28 5.24
CA ASN A 115 8.38 -4.71 3.99
C ASN A 115 9.10 -5.75 3.13
N LEU A 116 9.92 -6.61 3.74
CA LEU A 116 10.60 -7.71 3.06
C LEU A 116 9.61 -8.73 2.49
N LYS A 117 8.63 -9.16 3.30
CA LYS A 117 7.58 -10.08 2.86
C LYS A 117 6.80 -9.52 1.67
N ILE A 118 6.40 -8.26 1.73
CA ILE A 118 5.66 -7.60 0.66
C ILE A 118 6.50 -7.54 -0.62
N THR A 119 7.77 -7.20 -0.51
CA THR A 119 8.70 -7.17 -1.65
C THR A 119 8.81 -8.53 -2.31
N LEU A 120 9.04 -9.58 -1.52
CA LEU A 120 9.14 -10.96 -2.02
C LEU A 120 7.86 -11.40 -2.73
N ILE A 121 6.70 -11.20 -2.11
CA ILE A 121 5.40 -11.54 -2.72
C ILE A 121 5.20 -10.74 -4.01
N SER A 122 5.48 -9.46 -3.98
CA SER A 122 5.24 -8.57 -5.13
C SER A 122 6.06 -8.97 -6.34
N LYS A 123 7.35 -9.23 -6.16
CA LYS A 123 8.24 -9.67 -7.25
C LYS A 123 7.93 -11.08 -7.74
N THR A 124 7.43 -11.95 -6.86
CA THR A 124 6.97 -13.29 -7.24
C THR A 124 5.70 -13.23 -8.10
N LEU A 125 4.74 -12.36 -7.74
CA LEU A 125 3.47 -12.25 -8.45
C LEU A 125 3.55 -11.41 -9.73
N ASN A 126 4.40 -10.39 -9.74
CA ASN A 126 4.58 -9.48 -10.87
C ASN A 126 6.03 -8.97 -10.90
N LYS A 127 6.84 -9.58 -11.75
CA LYS A 127 8.27 -9.21 -11.89
C LYS A 127 8.48 -7.77 -12.38
N ASN A 128 7.50 -7.20 -13.07
CA ASN A 128 7.60 -5.86 -13.66
C ASN A 128 7.09 -4.75 -12.74
N VAL A 129 6.44 -5.09 -11.62
CA VAL A 129 6.00 -4.09 -10.66
C VAL A 129 7.19 -3.46 -9.96
N LYS A 130 7.22 -2.14 -9.88
CA LYS A 130 8.21 -1.43 -9.09
C LYS A 130 7.84 -1.49 -7.60
N VAL A 131 8.82 -1.73 -6.76
CA VAL A 131 8.62 -1.84 -5.31
C VAL A 131 9.33 -0.67 -4.62
N ALA A 132 8.57 0.15 -3.91
CA ALA A 132 9.08 1.21 -3.06
C ALA A 132 8.86 0.81 -1.60
N VAL A 133 9.95 0.65 -0.86
CA VAL A 133 9.90 0.13 0.51
C VAL A 133 10.78 0.94 1.46
N LYS A 134 10.43 0.91 2.75
CA LYS A 134 11.25 1.44 3.83
C LYS A 134 12.16 0.34 4.37
N SER A 135 13.39 0.72 4.73
CA SER A 135 14.36 -0.11 5.45
C SER A 135 14.89 0.63 6.66
N THR A 136 15.03 -0.05 7.78
CA THR A 136 15.57 0.54 9.02
C THR A 136 17.04 0.13 9.29
N SER A 137 17.57 -0.84 8.54
CA SER A 137 18.93 -1.36 8.73
C SER A 137 19.68 -1.58 7.42
N ILE A 138 21.01 -1.64 7.50
CA ILE A 138 21.87 -1.92 6.34
C ILE A 138 21.63 -3.32 5.79
N ASN A 139 21.59 -4.34 6.66
CA ASN A 139 21.37 -5.72 6.25
C ASN A 139 20.02 -5.89 5.53
N GLN A 140 18.99 -5.24 6.03
CA GLN A 140 17.67 -5.26 5.39
C GLN A 140 17.68 -4.55 4.04
N THR A 141 18.44 -3.47 3.92
CA THR A 141 18.61 -2.76 2.64
C THR A 141 19.26 -3.66 1.59
N GLU A 142 20.25 -4.45 1.96
CA GLU A 142 20.90 -5.42 1.07
C GLU A 142 19.92 -6.53 0.64
N ASN A 143 19.19 -7.11 1.59
CA ASN A 143 18.16 -8.12 1.28
C ASN A 143 17.09 -7.60 0.31
N LEU A 144 16.67 -6.34 0.46
CA LEU A 144 15.69 -5.71 -0.42
C LEU A 144 16.25 -5.45 -1.82
N LYS A 145 17.54 -5.11 -1.93
CA LYS A 145 18.24 -5.00 -3.23
C LYS A 145 18.32 -6.33 -3.94
N ASP A 146 18.63 -7.39 -3.20
CA ASP A 146 18.68 -8.76 -3.75
C ASP A 146 17.31 -9.25 -4.26
N LEU A 147 16.23 -8.67 -3.74
CA LEU A 147 14.87 -8.90 -4.23
C LEU A 147 14.41 -7.91 -5.32
N ASP A 148 15.32 -7.15 -5.90
CA ASP A 148 15.05 -6.16 -6.95
C ASP A 148 14.07 -5.06 -6.54
N ALA A 149 14.07 -4.62 -5.27
CA ALA A 149 13.35 -3.43 -4.87
C ALA A 149 13.98 -2.18 -5.51
N GLU A 150 13.20 -1.40 -6.25
CA GLU A 150 13.72 -0.26 -7.02
C GLU A 150 13.93 1.00 -6.19
N ILE A 151 13.10 1.19 -5.17
CA ILE A 151 13.20 2.35 -4.28
C ILE A 151 13.25 1.87 -2.84
N ILE A 152 14.40 2.07 -2.19
CA ILE A 152 14.60 1.71 -0.80
C ILE A 152 14.87 2.98 0.00
N VAL A 153 13.92 3.33 0.88
CA VAL A 153 14.02 4.51 1.74
C VAL A 153 14.58 4.08 3.08
N ASN A 154 15.82 4.50 3.37
CA ASN A 154 16.43 4.32 4.68
C ASN A 154 16.55 5.69 5.37
N PRO A 155 15.66 6.02 6.33
CA PRO A 155 15.67 7.32 6.99
C PRO A 155 16.99 7.63 7.70
N PHE A 156 17.66 6.64 8.23
CA PHE A 156 18.92 6.83 8.96
C PHE A 156 20.08 7.20 8.03
N SER A 157 20.14 6.62 6.84
CA SER A 157 21.17 6.98 5.86
C SER A 157 20.97 8.40 5.32
N ILE A 158 19.73 8.81 5.13
CA ILE A 158 19.39 10.17 4.69
C ILE A 158 19.82 11.19 5.76
N ILE A 159 19.44 10.97 7.02
CA ILE A 159 19.81 11.85 8.13
C ILE A 159 21.33 11.90 8.29
N SER A 160 22.02 10.77 8.21
CA SER A 160 23.49 10.73 8.32
C SER A 160 24.17 11.51 7.20
N SER A 161 23.68 11.42 5.97
CA SER A 161 24.23 12.18 4.85
C SER A 161 24.02 13.68 5.01
N GLU A 162 22.83 14.10 5.43
CA GLU A 162 22.53 15.51 5.69
C GLU A 162 23.39 16.10 6.82
N ILE A 163 23.59 15.36 7.91
CA ILE A 163 24.46 15.76 9.02
C ILE A 163 25.90 15.90 8.52
N ASN A 164 26.41 14.93 7.76
CA ASN A 164 27.76 15.00 7.22
C ASN A 164 27.97 16.22 6.29
N ILE A 165 27.02 16.51 5.42
CA ILE A 165 27.06 17.70 4.57
C ILE A 165 27.10 18.97 5.44
N ALA A 166 26.27 19.07 6.46
CA ALA A 166 26.22 20.22 7.34
C ALA A 166 27.51 20.41 8.16
N LEU A 167 28.20 19.31 8.53
CA LEU A 167 29.44 19.35 9.30
C LEU A 167 30.69 19.64 8.43
N THR A 168 30.61 19.37 7.12
CA THR A 168 31.75 19.55 6.20
C THR A 168 31.65 20.82 5.34
N ALA A 169 30.52 21.50 5.41
CA ALA A 169 30.32 22.79 4.77
C ALA A 169 30.86 23.95 5.63
#